data_115153a7664118a709d5d7d99beac534
#
_entry.id   115153a7664118a709d5d7d99beac534
#
_cell.length_a   1.000
_cell.length_b   1.000
_cell.length_c   1.000
_cell.angle_alpha   90.00
_cell.angle_beta   90.00
_cell.angle_gamma   90.00
#
_symmetry.space_group_name_H-M   'P 1'
#
loop_
_entity.id
_entity.type
_entity.pdbx_description
1 polymer ?
#
loop_
_entity_poly.entity_id
_entity_poly.type
_entity_poly.pdbx_seq_one_letter_code
_entity_poly.pdbx_strand_id
1 'polypeptide(L)'
;MSAAPWVTVGPEAPGHGPVTGPTGATGRRSQPAAAKAEQAWWRDAAGALAWLSVLVVTALWVVGGGVQGLGSLAGALISLGRLTGLVASDLLLIQVLLMARIPFVERSYGQDELARRHRLVGFTSVNLLGAHIVLITLGYAASTTLGLWGTIADFVLHYPGMLLAVAGTVALCMVVVTSVKKARGRLRYESWHLLHLYAYLGAGLALPHQLWTGQDFVGNLPATVFWWGLYAVAVGSVVWFRVLQPLLLNLRHRLVVAEVRPEGPGVTSVVVVGRELDRFGARAGQFLHWRFLDAPGWSRAHPYSLSAAPDGRSLRITAAHVGDGSSALRSLRKESRVHFEGPYGRLHAGIRRRQKVLLMASGIGVTPMRALLEELPQGPGDVVLVYRVHSLDQVVFGDELSALAQSRGATVLTVPGPRLRTRASWLPEQAGHLSDVAALRHLVPDVAEREVLLCGNAQWTDLVVAAAREAGVPDEHVHVEHFAY
;
A
#
# COMPACT_ATOMS: atom_id res chain seq x y z
N MET A 1 -30.26 5.80 35.42
CA MET A 1 -30.04 5.86 33.95
C MET A 1 -28.59 6.29 33.77
N SER A 2 -27.71 5.38 33.42
CA SER A 2 -26.29 5.69 33.15
C SER A 2 -26.23 6.48 31.84
N ALA A 3 -25.58 7.66 31.85
CA ALA A 3 -25.40 8.48 30.66
C ALA A 3 -24.70 7.61 29.58
N ALA A 4 -25.17 7.73 28.34
CA ALA A 4 -24.55 7.02 27.23
C ALA A 4 -23.06 7.39 27.13
N PRO A 5 -22.13 6.43 26.95
CA PRO A 5 -20.70 6.68 26.95
C PRO A 5 -20.18 7.40 25.68
N TRP A 6 -21.06 7.94 24.85
CA TRP A 6 -20.75 8.65 23.60
C TRP A 6 -21.55 9.96 23.48
N VAL A 7 -20.97 10.90 22.73
CA VAL A 7 -21.55 12.20 22.41
C VAL A 7 -21.99 12.20 20.95
N THR A 8 -23.27 12.48 20.69
CA THR A 8 -23.84 12.60 19.33
C THR A 8 -23.81 14.07 18.91
N VAL A 9 -23.32 14.32 17.69
CA VAL A 9 -23.42 15.62 17.03
C VAL A 9 -24.09 15.37 15.66
N GLY A 10 -25.22 16.02 15.43
CA GLY A 10 -26.04 15.85 14.23
C GLY A 10 -27.52 15.75 14.55
N PRO A 11 -28.41 15.74 13.55
CA PRO A 11 -29.83 15.54 13.80
C PRO A 11 -30.05 14.18 14.49
N GLU A 12 -30.82 14.18 15.58
CA GLU A 12 -31.20 12.94 16.26
C GLU A 12 -31.79 11.93 15.25
N ALA A 13 -31.40 10.66 15.36
CA ALA A 13 -31.99 9.61 14.56
C ALA A 13 -33.51 9.60 14.76
N PRO A 14 -34.34 9.61 13.72
CA PRO A 14 -35.79 9.66 13.86
C PRO A 14 -36.28 8.45 14.64
N GLY A 15 -36.88 8.69 15.81
CA GLY A 15 -37.63 7.69 16.57
C GLY A 15 -38.74 7.15 15.70
N HIS A 16 -38.96 5.82 15.73
CA HIS A 16 -40.02 5.13 14.98
C HIS A 16 -41.40 5.62 15.41
N GLY A 17 -41.94 6.60 14.67
CA GLY A 17 -43.36 6.91 14.65
C GLY A 17 -43.93 6.60 13.28
N PRO A 18 -45.20 6.12 13.15
CA PRO A 18 -45.79 5.75 11.85
C PRO A 18 -45.99 6.99 10.98
N VAL A 19 -45.27 7.08 9.88
CA VAL A 19 -45.43 8.13 8.88
C VAL A 19 -46.56 7.77 7.94
N THR A 20 -47.71 8.42 8.10
CA THR A 20 -48.76 8.54 7.07
C THR A 20 -48.31 9.64 6.10
N GLY A 21 -47.98 9.28 4.84
CA GLY A 21 -47.58 10.18 3.82
C GLY A 21 -48.69 10.93 3.10
N PRO A 22 -48.36 11.94 2.28
CA PRO A 22 -49.04 12.12 1.01
C PRO A 22 -48.14 11.80 -0.19
N THR A 23 -48.68 11.01 -1.08
CA THR A 23 -48.24 10.73 -2.46
C THR A 23 -48.18 12.01 -3.29
N GLY A 24 -47.06 12.23 -3.97
CA GLY A 24 -47.04 13.17 -5.09
C GLY A 24 -45.67 13.75 -5.38
N ALA A 25 -45.00 13.20 -6.34
CA ALA A 25 -44.20 13.77 -7.43
C ALA A 25 -43.03 12.84 -7.85
N THR A 26 -43.25 12.12 -8.93
CA THR A 26 -42.22 11.32 -9.60
C THR A 26 -41.20 12.23 -10.31
N GLY A 27 -40.28 12.79 -9.55
CA GLY A 27 -39.00 13.27 -10.09
C GLY A 27 -38.10 12.05 -10.29
N ARG A 28 -37.80 11.68 -11.54
CA ARG A 28 -36.69 10.76 -11.87
C ARG A 28 -35.41 11.31 -11.27
N ARG A 29 -35.09 10.94 -10.03
CA ARG A 29 -33.75 11.10 -9.49
C ARG A 29 -32.84 10.22 -10.34
N SER A 30 -31.99 10.87 -11.13
CA SER A 30 -30.85 10.19 -11.75
C SER A 30 -30.10 9.46 -10.63
N GLN A 31 -30.18 8.12 -10.64
CA GLN A 31 -29.29 7.30 -9.83
C GLN A 31 -27.87 7.76 -10.14
N PRO A 32 -27.04 8.09 -9.12
CA PRO A 32 -25.63 8.29 -9.38
C PRO A 32 -25.17 7.02 -10.10
N ALA A 33 -24.62 7.18 -11.30
CA ALA A 33 -24.04 6.08 -12.06
C ALA A 33 -23.15 5.33 -11.06
N ALA A 34 -23.48 4.06 -10.79
CA ALA A 34 -22.69 3.22 -9.90
C ALA A 34 -21.24 3.38 -10.32
N ALA A 35 -20.42 3.97 -9.46
CA ALA A 35 -19.00 4.14 -9.74
C ALA A 35 -18.55 2.75 -10.16
N LYS A 36 -18.10 2.59 -11.41
CA LYS A 36 -17.67 1.29 -11.96
C LYS A 36 -16.69 0.77 -10.93
N ALA A 37 -17.09 -0.25 -10.17
CA ALA A 37 -16.23 -0.91 -9.22
C ALA A 37 -14.93 -1.15 -9.97
N GLU A 38 -13.82 -0.57 -9.50
CA GLU A 38 -12.52 -0.72 -10.18
C GLU A 38 -12.32 -2.20 -10.35
N GLN A 39 -12.30 -2.64 -11.61
CA GLN A 39 -12.70 -3.99 -11.98
C GLN A 39 -11.74 -4.97 -11.33
N ALA A 40 -12.24 -5.85 -10.50
CA ALA A 40 -11.47 -6.92 -9.82
C ALA A 40 -10.61 -7.73 -10.80
N TRP A 41 -10.98 -7.73 -12.09
CA TRP A 41 -10.25 -8.40 -13.16
C TRP A 41 -8.79 -7.95 -13.31
N TRP A 42 -8.42 -6.70 -12.97
CA TRP A 42 -7.02 -6.27 -12.99
C TRP A 42 -6.15 -7.00 -11.97
N ARG A 43 -6.75 -7.35 -10.83
CA ARG A 43 -6.06 -8.18 -9.81
C ARG A 43 -5.78 -9.57 -10.36
N ASP A 44 -6.80 -10.18 -10.99
CA ASP A 44 -6.69 -11.50 -11.58
C ASP A 44 -5.74 -11.48 -12.78
N ALA A 45 -5.83 -10.46 -13.64
CA ALA A 45 -4.94 -10.28 -14.77
C ALA A 45 -3.48 -10.12 -14.36
N ALA A 46 -3.17 -9.30 -13.35
CA ALA A 46 -1.80 -9.15 -12.87
C ALA A 46 -1.25 -10.45 -12.26
N GLY A 47 -2.07 -11.19 -11.53
CA GLY A 47 -1.73 -12.53 -11.04
C GLY A 47 -1.50 -13.52 -12.17
N ALA A 48 -2.39 -13.56 -13.16
CA ALA A 48 -2.29 -14.42 -14.33
C ALA A 48 -1.04 -14.10 -15.16
N LEU A 49 -0.69 -12.83 -15.35
CA LEU A 49 0.52 -12.43 -16.06
C LEU A 49 1.79 -12.89 -15.34
N ALA A 50 1.82 -12.79 -14.00
CA ALA A 50 2.95 -13.28 -13.22
C ALA A 50 3.12 -14.81 -13.34
N TRP A 51 2.02 -15.57 -13.27
CA TRP A 51 2.06 -17.01 -13.49
C TRP A 51 2.41 -17.39 -14.92
N LEU A 52 1.90 -16.64 -15.90
CA LEU A 52 2.23 -16.85 -17.32
C LEU A 52 3.73 -16.64 -17.57
N SER A 53 4.34 -15.63 -16.93
CA SER A 53 5.79 -15.40 -17.00
C SER A 53 6.58 -16.63 -16.54
N VAL A 54 6.26 -17.19 -15.38
CA VAL A 54 6.89 -18.42 -14.85
C VAL A 54 6.67 -19.61 -15.78
N LEU A 55 5.46 -19.75 -16.36
CA LEU A 55 5.17 -20.81 -17.32
C LEU A 55 5.98 -20.68 -18.62
N VAL A 56 6.11 -19.45 -19.14
CA VAL A 56 6.95 -19.18 -20.33
C VAL A 56 8.40 -19.54 -20.04
N VAL A 57 8.95 -19.12 -18.90
CA VAL A 57 10.32 -19.47 -18.48
C VAL A 57 10.51 -20.97 -18.39
N THR A 58 9.55 -21.69 -17.81
CA THR A 58 9.59 -23.15 -17.72
C THR A 58 9.51 -23.81 -19.12
N ALA A 59 8.65 -23.28 -19.99
CA ALA A 59 8.55 -23.78 -21.37
C ALA A 59 9.84 -23.55 -22.17
N LEU A 60 10.47 -22.37 -22.02
CA LEU A 60 11.77 -22.08 -22.64
C LEU A 60 12.86 -23.05 -22.17
N TRP A 61 12.89 -23.39 -20.87
CA TRP A 61 13.79 -24.40 -20.33
C TRP A 61 13.51 -25.80 -20.94
N VAL A 62 12.25 -26.20 -21.08
CA VAL A 62 11.89 -27.48 -21.72
C VAL A 62 12.37 -27.52 -23.16
N VAL A 63 12.07 -26.47 -23.95
CA VAL A 63 12.49 -26.35 -25.35
C VAL A 63 14.01 -26.27 -25.48
N GLY A 64 14.68 -25.63 -24.52
CA GLY A 64 16.14 -25.52 -24.42
C GLY A 64 16.86 -26.81 -23.97
N GLY A 65 16.18 -27.96 -24.03
CA GLY A 65 16.77 -29.28 -23.72
C GLY A 65 16.86 -29.59 -22.22
N GLY A 66 16.09 -28.88 -21.38
CA GLY A 66 16.13 -29.08 -19.93
C GLY A 66 15.72 -30.49 -19.50
N VAL A 67 14.69 -31.07 -20.14
CA VAL A 67 14.23 -32.45 -19.86
C VAL A 67 15.25 -33.50 -20.29
N GLN A 68 15.88 -33.33 -21.45
CA GLN A 68 16.92 -34.22 -21.97
C GLN A 68 18.14 -34.25 -21.04
N GLY A 69 18.45 -33.15 -20.35
CA GLY A 69 19.53 -33.08 -19.38
C GLY A 69 19.33 -33.95 -18.14
N LEU A 70 18.13 -34.47 -17.88
CA LEU A 70 17.84 -35.29 -16.69
C LEU A 70 18.35 -36.74 -16.74
N GLY A 71 18.94 -37.16 -17.84
CA GLY A 71 19.37 -38.57 -18.07
C GLY A 71 20.56 -39.06 -17.23
N SER A 72 21.29 -38.17 -16.55
CA SER A 72 22.38 -38.52 -15.62
C SER A 72 22.33 -37.63 -14.38
N LEU A 73 22.96 -38.05 -13.27
CA LEU A 73 23.00 -37.26 -12.04
C LEU A 73 23.61 -35.86 -12.26
N ALA A 74 24.77 -35.80 -12.92
CA ALA A 74 25.42 -34.52 -13.22
C ALA A 74 24.55 -33.66 -14.15
N GLY A 75 23.98 -34.24 -15.19
CA GLY A 75 23.07 -33.55 -16.09
C GLY A 75 21.80 -33.07 -15.40
N ALA A 76 21.21 -33.86 -14.51
CA ALA A 76 20.04 -33.49 -13.74
C ALA A 76 20.35 -32.30 -12.80
N LEU A 77 21.50 -32.30 -12.12
CA LEU A 77 21.94 -31.18 -11.28
C LEU A 77 22.11 -29.90 -12.11
N ILE A 78 22.76 -29.98 -13.27
CA ILE A 78 22.92 -28.82 -14.16
C ILE A 78 21.56 -28.34 -14.69
N SER A 79 20.70 -29.24 -15.15
CA SER A 79 19.41 -28.88 -15.74
C SER A 79 18.45 -28.26 -14.71
N LEU A 80 18.33 -28.85 -13.53
CA LEU A 80 17.53 -28.26 -12.43
C LEU A 80 18.16 -26.97 -11.92
N GLY A 81 19.49 -26.89 -11.91
CA GLY A 81 20.20 -25.65 -11.60
C GLY A 81 19.85 -24.52 -12.58
N ARG A 82 19.78 -24.80 -13.89
CA ARG A 82 19.33 -23.86 -14.92
C ARG A 82 17.88 -23.40 -14.65
N LEU A 83 16.96 -24.34 -14.44
CA LEU A 83 15.55 -24.02 -14.17
C LEU A 83 15.40 -23.11 -12.93
N THR A 84 16.07 -23.46 -11.82
CA THR A 84 16.00 -22.65 -10.60
C THR A 84 16.58 -21.25 -10.79
N GLY A 85 17.64 -21.10 -11.58
CA GLY A 85 18.21 -19.79 -11.94
C GLY A 85 17.27 -18.95 -12.81
N LEU A 86 16.66 -19.55 -13.81
CA LEU A 86 15.69 -18.87 -14.69
C LEU A 86 14.47 -18.39 -13.91
N VAL A 87 13.86 -19.27 -13.09
CA VAL A 87 12.70 -18.89 -12.26
C VAL A 87 13.09 -17.86 -11.20
N ALA A 88 14.28 -17.98 -10.59
CA ALA A 88 14.77 -16.98 -9.63
C ALA A 88 14.88 -15.58 -10.27
N SER A 89 15.40 -15.49 -11.49
CA SER A 89 15.53 -14.23 -12.23
C SER A 89 14.18 -13.64 -12.62
N ASP A 90 13.24 -14.48 -13.08
CA ASP A 90 11.87 -14.04 -13.39
C ASP A 90 11.17 -13.47 -12.16
N LEU A 91 11.20 -14.19 -11.04
CA LEU A 91 10.64 -13.73 -9.77
C LEU A 91 11.34 -12.46 -9.24
N LEU A 92 12.66 -12.31 -9.47
CA LEU A 92 13.41 -11.09 -9.13
C LEU A 92 12.87 -9.88 -9.90
N LEU A 93 12.53 -10.02 -11.17
CA LEU A 93 11.93 -8.94 -11.97
C LEU A 93 10.47 -8.69 -11.60
N ILE A 94 9.70 -9.75 -11.35
CA ILE A 94 8.31 -9.62 -10.84
C ILE A 94 8.29 -8.83 -9.53
N GLN A 95 9.18 -9.11 -8.56
CA GLN A 95 9.20 -8.36 -7.30
C GLN A 95 9.60 -6.89 -7.47
N VAL A 96 10.41 -6.56 -8.51
CA VAL A 96 10.69 -5.16 -8.88
C VAL A 96 9.41 -4.49 -9.39
N LEU A 97 8.63 -5.18 -10.25
CA LEU A 97 7.35 -4.67 -10.76
C LEU A 97 6.32 -4.45 -9.66
N LEU A 98 6.26 -5.33 -8.65
CA LEU A 98 5.37 -5.16 -7.48
C LEU A 98 5.64 -3.85 -6.72
N MET A 99 6.88 -3.36 -6.72
CA MET A 99 7.27 -2.12 -6.04
C MET A 99 7.45 -0.92 -6.98
N ALA A 100 7.21 -1.09 -8.29
CA ALA A 100 7.39 -0.03 -9.29
C ALA A 100 6.30 1.07 -9.25
N ARG A 101 5.29 0.97 -8.39
CA ARG A 101 4.20 1.96 -8.28
C ARG A 101 3.31 2.05 -9.53
N ILE A 102 3.11 0.94 -10.22
CA ILE A 102 2.24 0.86 -11.39
C ILE A 102 0.79 1.14 -10.95
N PRO A 103 0.11 2.21 -11.42
CA PRO A 103 -1.13 2.69 -10.83
C PRO A 103 -2.27 1.67 -10.80
N PHE A 104 -2.46 0.91 -11.89
CA PHE A 104 -3.53 -0.10 -11.95
C PHE A 104 -3.25 -1.32 -11.05
N VAL A 105 -1.98 -1.68 -10.85
CA VAL A 105 -1.58 -2.75 -9.91
C VAL A 105 -1.77 -2.28 -8.47
N GLU A 106 -1.33 -1.06 -8.17
CA GLU A 106 -1.44 -0.49 -6.82
C GLU A 106 -2.89 -0.28 -6.40
N ARG A 107 -3.75 0.21 -7.28
CA ARG A 107 -5.18 0.37 -7.02
C ARG A 107 -5.90 -0.96 -6.80
N SER A 108 -5.46 -2.03 -7.48
CA SER A 108 -6.09 -3.36 -7.37
C SER A 108 -5.70 -4.10 -6.09
N TYR A 109 -4.44 -4.02 -5.67
CA TYR A 109 -3.92 -4.76 -4.52
C TYR A 109 -3.82 -3.92 -3.24
N GLY A 110 -3.53 -2.62 -3.36
CA GLY A 110 -3.11 -1.79 -2.24
C GLY A 110 -1.64 -2.02 -1.87
N GLN A 111 -1.02 -0.99 -1.30
CA GLN A 111 0.42 -0.98 -1.02
C GLN A 111 0.85 -2.06 -0.01
N ASP A 112 0.04 -2.31 1.02
CA ASP A 112 0.35 -3.30 2.06
C ASP A 112 0.37 -4.72 1.52
N GLU A 113 -0.60 -5.07 0.67
CA GLU A 113 -0.65 -6.37 0.00
C GLU A 113 0.51 -6.54 -0.97
N LEU A 114 0.84 -5.50 -1.76
CA LEU A 114 2.00 -5.53 -2.66
C LEU A 114 3.30 -5.72 -1.89
N ALA A 115 3.48 -5.04 -0.76
CA ALA A 115 4.65 -5.22 0.11
C ALA A 115 4.72 -6.63 0.72
N ARG A 116 3.56 -7.23 1.07
CA ARG A 116 3.49 -8.63 1.53
C ARG A 116 3.89 -9.61 0.44
N ARG A 117 3.36 -9.44 -0.78
CA ARG A 117 3.70 -10.26 -1.95
C ARG A 117 5.17 -10.09 -2.35
N HIS A 118 5.69 -8.87 -2.36
CA HIS A 118 7.10 -8.60 -2.59
C HIS A 118 8.00 -9.39 -1.64
N ARG A 119 7.68 -9.45 -0.35
CA ARG A 119 8.45 -10.26 0.62
C ARG A 119 8.39 -11.75 0.31
N LEU A 120 7.22 -12.29 -0.05
CA LEU A 120 7.05 -13.71 -0.38
C LEU A 120 7.83 -14.07 -1.65
N VAL A 121 7.63 -13.31 -2.72
CA VAL A 121 8.31 -13.52 -4.02
C VAL A 121 9.81 -13.35 -3.85
N GLY A 122 10.27 -12.34 -3.09
CA GLY A 122 11.69 -12.12 -2.81
C GLY A 122 12.32 -13.26 -2.02
N PHE A 123 11.64 -13.79 -1.01
CA PHE A 123 12.10 -14.96 -0.28
C PHE A 123 12.23 -16.19 -1.20
N THR A 124 11.23 -16.44 -2.04
CA THR A 124 11.25 -17.55 -3.00
C THR A 124 12.39 -17.39 -4.02
N SER A 125 12.51 -16.19 -4.63
CA SER A 125 13.56 -15.88 -5.61
C SER A 125 14.97 -16.12 -5.05
N VAL A 126 15.26 -15.64 -3.82
CA VAL A 126 16.57 -15.81 -3.20
C VAL A 126 16.89 -17.27 -2.86
N ASN A 127 15.92 -18.05 -2.39
CA ASN A 127 16.12 -19.46 -2.14
C ASN A 127 16.38 -20.23 -3.45
N LEU A 128 15.68 -19.91 -4.53
CA LEU A 128 15.92 -20.48 -5.85
C LEU A 128 17.29 -20.07 -6.42
N LEU A 129 17.73 -18.82 -6.18
CA LEU A 129 19.08 -18.38 -6.54
C LEU A 129 20.15 -19.20 -5.78
N GLY A 130 19.95 -19.43 -4.49
CA GLY A 130 20.84 -20.30 -3.72
C GLY A 130 20.87 -21.73 -4.25
N ALA A 131 19.71 -22.28 -4.57
CA ALA A 131 19.60 -23.61 -5.20
C ALA A 131 20.29 -23.64 -6.57
N HIS A 132 20.12 -22.61 -7.40
CA HIS A 132 20.82 -22.46 -8.68
C HIS A 132 22.34 -22.56 -8.50
N ILE A 133 22.91 -21.75 -7.62
CA ILE A 133 24.37 -21.74 -7.39
C ILE A 133 24.87 -23.12 -6.95
N VAL A 134 24.18 -23.75 -5.99
CA VAL A 134 24.57 -25.06 -5.47
C VAL A 134 24.45 -26.13 -6.55
N LEU A 135 23.31 -26.23 -7.22
CA LEU A 135 23.04 -27.27 -8.21
C LEU A 135 23.97 -27.17 -9.41
N ILE A 136 24.19 -25.97 -9.96
CA ILE A 136 25.12 -25.74 -11.07
C ILE A 136 26.53 -26.14 -10.66
N THR A 137 27.01 -25.67 -9.50
CA THR A 137 28.37 -25.95 -9.03
C THR A 137 28.58 -27.45 -8.84
N LEU A 138 27.66 -28.15 -8.17
CA LEU A 138 27.76 -29.61 -7.96
C LEU A 138 27.66 -30.39 -9.26
N GLY A 139 26.77 -29.97 -10.16
CA GLY A 139 26.60 -30.63 -11.47
C GLY A 139 27.86 -30.55 -12.32
N TYR A 140 28.47 -29.37 -12.41
CA TYR A 140 29.74 -29.22 -13.15
C TYR A 140 30.91 -29.89 -12.43
N ALA A 141 30.98 -29.83 -11.09
CA ALA A 141 32.02 -30.54 -10.34
C ALA A 141 31.92 -32.06 -10.52
N ALA A 142 30.70 -32.60 -10.67
CA ALA A 142 30.50 -34.02 -10.94
C ALA A 142 30.80 -34.42 -12.43
N SER A 143 30.78 -33.45 -13.34
CA SER A 143 31.05 -33.69 -14.77
C SER A 143 32.51 -33.41 -15.18
N THR A 144 33.32 -32.85 -14.29
CA THR A 144 34.73 -32.50 -14.57
C THR A 144 35.67 -33.12 -13.53
N THR A 145 36.98 -33.09 -13.79
CA THR A 145 38.02 -33.57 -12.86
C THR A 145 38.50 -32.51 -11.88
N LEU A 146 37.95 -31.28 -11.96
CA LEU A 146 38.41 -30.13 -11.18
C LEU A 146 38.04 -30.19 -9.69
N GLY A 147 37.06 -31.02 -9.33
CA GLY A 147 36.47 -31.02 -8.00
C GLY A 147 35.71 -29.72 -7.70
N LEU A 148 35.14 -29.60 -6.48
CA LEU A 148 34.25 -28.49 -6.12
C LEU A 148 34.95 -27.12 -6.17
N TRP A 149 36.10 -27.00 -5.52
CA TRP A 149 36.84 -25.72 -5.43
C TRP A 149 37.44 -25.29 -6.76
N GLY A 150 37.93 -26.26 -7.55
CA GLY A 150 38.41 -26.02 -8.91
C GLY A 150 37.30 -25.50 -9.83
N THR A 151 36.10 -26.08 -9.74
CA THR A 151 34.93 -25.64 -10.52
C THR A 151 34.51 -24.21 -10.15
N ILE A 152 34.50 -23.87 -8.86
CA ILE A 152 34.19 -22.50 -8.44
C ILE A 152 35.24 -21.51 -8.98
N ALA A 153 36.52 -21.85 -8.87
CA ALA A 153 37.61 -21.01 -9.40
C ALA A 153 37.50 -20.85 -10.92
N ASP A 154 37.22 -21.92 -11.64
CA ASP A 154 37.03 -21.93 -13.10
C ASP A 154 35.87 -21.00 -13.51
N PHE A 155 34.71 -21.11 -12.84
CA PHE A 155 33.56 -20.22 -13.10
C PHE A 155 33.95 -18.75 -12.91
N VAL A 156 34.57 -18.41 -11.80
CA VAL A 156 34.87 -17.01 -11.45
C VAL A 156 35.91 -16.40 -12.39
N LEU A 157 36.91 -17.19 -12.77
CA LEU A 157 38.09 -16.69 -13.51
C LEU A 157 37.91 -16.76 -15.04
N HIS A 158 37.18 -17.76 -15.56
CA HIS A 158 37.16 -18.02 -17.00
C HIS A 158 35.79 -17.77 -17.66
N TYR A 159 34.69 -17.71 -16.91
CA TYR A 159 33.37 -17.48 -17.51
C TYR A 159 33.04 -15.99 -17.61
N PRO A 160 32.74 -15.47 -18.80
CA PRO A 160 32.40 -14.07 -19.00
C PRO A 160 31.20 -13.62 -18.13
N GLY A 161 31.34 -12.50 -17.43
CA GLY A 161 30.29 -11.95 -16.57
C GLY A 161 30.15 -12.60 -15.20
N MET A 162 30.84 -13.70 -14.91
CA MET A 162 30.69 -14.44 -13.66
C MET A 162 31.19 -13.64 -12.45
N LEU A 163 32.26 -12.89 -12.56
CA LEU A 163 32.75 -12.02 -11.49
C LEU A 163 31.69 -10.95 -11.10
N LEU A 164 30.99 -10.41 -12.10
CA LEU A 164 29.88 -9.48 -11.87
C LEU A 164 28.69 -10.19 -11.19
N ALA A 165 28.40 -11.44 -11.58
CA ALA A 165 27.35 -12.24 -10.94
C ALA A 165 27.68 -12.55 -9.48
N VAL A 166 28.95 -12.82 -9.15
CA VAL A 166 29.39 -12.98 -7.75
C VAL A 166 29.19 -11.69 -6.95
N ALA A 167 29.61 -10.55 -7.50
CA ALA A 167 29.38 -9.24 -6.86
C ALA A 167 27.87 -8.95 -6.69
N GLY A 168 27.06 -9.28 -7.70
CA GLY A 168 25.59 -9.18 -7.63
C GLY A 168 24.99 -10.07 -6.55
N THR A 169 25.46 -11.31 -6.44
CA THR A 169 25.04 -12.26 -5.39
C THR A 169 25.37 -11.72 -3.99
N VAL A 170 26.58 -11.19 -3.80
CA VAL A 170 26.97 -10.56 -2.53
C VAL A 170 26.05 -9.38 -2.18
N ALA A 171 25.73 -8.52 -3.15
CA ALA A 171 24.81 -7.40 -2.95
C ALA A 171 23.41 -7.90 -2.57
N LEU A 172 22.87 -8.93 -3.23
CA LEU A 172 21.58 -9.54 -2.90
C LEU A 172 21.59 -10.20 -1.51
N CYS A 173 22.64 -10.94 -1.16
CA CYS A 173 22.80 -11.51 0.19
C CYS A 173 22.80 -10.41 1.26
N MET A 174 23.51 -9.30 1.05
CA MET A 174 23.50 -8.15 1.95
C MET A 174 22.07 -7.60 2.14
N VAL A 175 21.31 -7.44 1.05
CA VAL A 175 19.91 -6.99 1.10
C VAL A 175 19.06 -7.94 1.91
N VAL A 176 19.21 -9.25 1.72
CA VAL A 176 18.45 -10.28 2.48
C VAL A 176 18.79 -10.21 3.96
N VAL A 177 20.07 -10.22 4.32
CA VAL A 177 20.53 -10.18 5.72
C VAL A 177 20.02 -8.93 6.43
N THR A 178 20.09 -7.75 5.78
CA THR A 178 19.62 -6.49 6.36
C THR A 178 18.10 -6.38 6.42
N SER A 179 17.36 -7.21 5.66
CA SER A 179 15.89 -7.24 5.63
C SER A 179 15.26 -8.23 6.61
N VAL A 180 16.05 -9.13 7.22
CA VAL A 180 15.55 -10.00 8.30
C VAL A 180 15.08 -9.14 9.48
N LYS A 181 13.92 -9.49 10.07
CA LYS A 181 13.26 -8.71 11.15
C LYS A 181 14.22 -8.26 12.26
N LYS A 182 15.13 -9.14 12.72
CA LYS A 182 16.11 -8.85 13.78
C LYS A 182 17.12 -7.80 13.37
N ALA A 183 17.66 -7.87 12.15
CA ALA A 183 18.61 -6.90 11.60
C ALA A 183 17.89 -5.58 11.25
N ARG A 184 16.71 -5.68 10.62
CA ARG A 184 15.88 -4.53 10.25
C ARG A 184 15.52 -3.66 11.46
N GLY A 185 15.19 -4.25 12.61
CA GLY A 185 14.86 -3.52 13.84
C GLY A 185 16.04 -2.75 14.47
N ARG A 186 17.28 -3.03 14.05
CA ARG A 186 18.48 -2.32 14.51
C ARG A 186 18.92 -1.17 13.60
N LEU A 187 18.37 -1.13 12.38
CA LEU A 187 18.72 -0.12 11.38
C LEU A 187 17.71 1.02 11.39
N ARG A 188 18.19 2.24 11.21
CA ARG A 188 17.32 3.37 10.88
C ARG A 188 16.70 3.11 9.51
N TYR A 189 15.45 3.57 9.33
CA TYR A 189 14.69 3.33 8.08
C TYR A 189 15.49 3.75 6.84
N GLU A 190 16.14 4.90 6.88
CA GLU A 190 16.89 5.45 5.76
C GLU A 190 18.09 4.57 5.40
N SER A 191 18.85 4.14 6.40
CA SER A 191 20.01 3.26 6.18
C SER A 191 19.58 1.93 5.60
N TRP A 192 18.50 1.34 6.13
CA TRP A 192 17.93 0.13 5.57
C TRP A 192 17.46 0.33 4.14
N HIS A 193 16.75 1.44 3.85
CA HIS A 193 16.24 1.72 2.52
C HIS A 193 17.35 1.87 1.50
N LEU A 194 18.44 2.60 1.84
CA LEU A 194 19.61 2.72 0.99
C LEU A 194 20.27 1.36 0.72
N LEU A 195 20.47 0.54 1.77
CA LEU A 195 21.02 -0.81 1.62
C LEU A 195 20.08 -1.69 0.75
N HIS A 196 18.77 -1.54 0.89
CA HIS A 196 17.81 -2.29 0.10
C HIS A 196 17.85 -1.93 -1.40
N LEU A 197 18.23 -0.69 -1.76
CA LEU A 197 18.41 -0.29 -3.16
C LEU A 197 19.54 -1.03 -3.87
N TYR A 198 20.50 -1.61 -3.12
CA TYR A 198 21.53 -2.48 -3.71
C TYR A 198 20.94 -3.75 -4.35
N ALA A 199 19.67 -4.06 -4.11
CA ALA A 199 18.96 -5.11 -4.86
C ALA A 199 18.91 -4.81 -6.36
N TYR A 200 18.71 -3.56 -6.76
CA TYR A 200 18.75 -3.14 -8.17
C TYR A 200 20.15 -3.30 -8.76
N LEU A 201 21.18 -2.93 -8.00
CA LEU A 201 22.57 -3.13 -8.40
C LEU A 201 22.88 -4.62 -8.54
N GLY A 202 22.45 -5.44 -7.57
CA GLY A 202 22.64 -6.89 -7.60
C GLY A 202 21.98 -7.55 -8.82
N ALA A 203 20.75 -7.17 -9.13
CA ALA A 203 20.05 -7.64 -10.33
C ALA A 203 20.76 -7.22 -11.62
N GLY A 204 21.22 -5.95 -11.70
CA GLY A 204 21.96 -5.44 -12.86
C GLY A 204 23.30 -6.11 -13.05
N LEU A 205 24.05 -6.37 -11.98
CA LEU A 205 25.35 -7.07 -12.04
C LEU A 205 25.20 -8.55 -12.42
N ALA A 206 24.08 -9.18 -12.12
CA ALA A 206 23.81 -10.56 -12.53
C ALA A 206 23.43 -10.69 -14.01
N LEU A 207 22.98 -9.61 -14.67
CA LEU A 207 22.53 -9.67 -16.07
C LEU A 207 23.62 -10.09 -17.06
N PRO A 208 24.89 -9.58 -17.01
CA PRO A 208 25.89 -9.96 -17.99
C PRO A 208 26.18 -11.46 -18.07
N HIS A 209 26.24 -12.18 -16.93
CA HIS A 209 26.47 -13.61 -16.96
C HIS A 209 25.30 -14.38 -17.63
N GLN A 210 24.07 -13.91 -17.45
CA GLN A 210 22.91 -14.50 -18.09
C GLN A 210 22.98 -14.34 -19.62
N LEU A 211 23.37 -13.16 -20.10
CA LEU A 211 23.44 -12.85 -21.53
C LEU A 211 24.64 -13.49 -22.24
N TRP A 212 25.77 -13.65 -21.55
CA TRP A 212 27.04 -14.08 -22.19
C TRP A 212 27.30 -15.56 -22.01
N THR A 213 26.80 -16.19 -20.95
CA THR A 213 27.05 -17.61 -20.65
C THR A 213 25.79 -18.43 -20.43
N GLY A 214 24.62 -17.80 -20.35
CA GLY A 214 23.35 -18.50 -20.18
C GLY A 214 22.96 -19.30 -21.42
N GLN A 215 23.02 -20.63 -21.34
CA GLN A 215 22.69 -21.53 -22.46
C GLN A 215 21.27 -21.32 -23.01
N ASP A 216 20.34 -20.89 -22.18
CA ASP A 216 18.95 -20.62 -22.55
C ASP A 216 18.76 -19.29 -23.26
N PHE A 217 19.79 -18.41 -23.27
CA PHE A 217 19.74 -17.09 -23.91
C PHE A 217 20.51 -17.09 -25.24
N VAL A 218 21.66 -17.77 -25.29
CA VAL A 218 22.55 -17.74 -26.46
C VAL A 218 21.96 -18.57 -27.58
N GLY A 219 21.72 -17.93 -28.73
CA GLY A 219 21.20 -18.61 -29.93
C GLY A 219 19.70 -18.92 -29.94
N ASN A 220 18.93 -18.48 -28.90
CA ASN A 220 17.49 -18.68 -28.80
C ASN A 220 16.76 -17.33 -28.89
N LEU A 221 16.31 -16.94 -30.07
CA LEU A 221 15.64 -15.66 -30.30
C LEU A 221 14.38 -15.45 -29.44
N PRO A 222 13.44 -16.41 -29.30
CA PRO A 222 12.30 -16.28 -28.41
C PRO A 222 12.68 -16.00 -26.96
N ALA A 223 13.67 -16.72 -26.42
CA ALA A 223 14.17 -16.49 -25.08
C ALA A 223 14.79 -15.09 -24.93
N THR A 224 15.64 -14.70 -25.88
CA THR A 224 16.26 -13.38 -25.90
C THR A 224 15.21 -12.27 -25.91
N VAL A 225 14.20 -12.36 -26.76
CA VAL A 225 13.11 -11.37 -26.86
C VAL A 225 12.30 -11.31 -25.55
N PHE A 226 11.96 -12.48 -24.97
CA PHE A 226 11.25 -12.54 -23.70
C PHE A 226 12.02 -11.84 -22.58
N TRP A 227 13.29 -12.18 -22.38
CA TRP A 227 14.10 -11.65 -21.30
C TRP A 227 14.39 -10.15 -21.46
N TRP A 228 14.80 -9.70 -22.65
CA TRP A 228 14.97 -8.27 -22.91
C TRP A 228 13.67 -7.49 -22.72
N GLY A 229 12.52 -8.07 -23.15
CA GLY A 229 11.20 -7.50 -22.94
C GLY A 229 10.88 -7.36 -21.44
N LEU A 230 11.12 -8.41 -20.66
CA LEU A 230 10.85 -8.39 -19.22
C LEU A 230 11.73 -7.39 -18.46
N TYR A 231 13.04 -7.34 -18.78
CA TYR A 231 13.95 -6.33 -18.22
C TYR A 231 13.54 -4.91 -18.63
N ALA A 232 13.20 -4.70 -19.89
CA ALA A 232 12.75 -3.39 -20.37
C ALA A 232 11.46 -2.93 -19.67
N VAL A 233 10.50 -3.84 -19.47
CA VAL A 233 9.27 -3.55 -18.72
C VAL A 233 9.57 -3.26 -17.25
N ALA A 234 10.43 -4.03 -16.59
CA ALA A 234 10.78 -3.82 -15.18
C ALA A 234 11.51 -2.48 -14.98
N VAL A 235 12.59 -2.24 -15.72
CA VAL A 235 13.38 -1.00 -15.65
C VAL A 235 12.55 0.20 -16.10
N GLY A 236 11.83 0.08 -17.23
CA GLY A 236 10.97 1.14 -17.76
C GLY A 236 9.86 1.53 -16.78
N SER A 237 9.25 0.55 -16.11
CA SER A 237 8.24 0.81 -15.07
C SER A 237 8.83 1.57 -13.86
N VAL A 238 10.00 1.17 -13.38
CA VAL A 238 10.69 1.89 -12.29
C VAL A 238 11.05 3.32 -12.71
N VAL A 239 11.68 3.47 -13.87
CA VAL A 239 12.08 4.79 -14.38
C VAL A 239 10.85 5.69 -14.57
N TRP A 240 9.79 5.17 -15.18
CA TRP A 240 8.58 5.95 -15.44
C TRP A 240 7.84 6.30 -14.15
N PHE A 241 7.42 5.31 -13.38
CA PHE A 241 6.51 5.55 -12.24
C PHE A 241 7.20 6.03 -10.96
N ARG A 242 8.51 5.75 -10.79
CA ARG A 242 9.24 6.17 -9.59
C ARG A 242 10.09 7.43 -9.79
N VAL A 243 10.38 7.79 -11.05
CA VAL A 243 11.27 8.94 -11.34
C VAL A 243 10.53 9.95 -12.23
N LEU A 244 10.21 9.57 -13.48
CA LEU A 244 9.73 10.54 -14.48
C LEU A 244 8.33 11.07 -14.14
N GLN A 245 7.38 10.21 -13.82
CA GLN A 245 6.02 10.64 -13.50
C GLN A 245 5.97 11.57 -12.27
N PRO A 246 6.58 11.25 -11.11
CA PRO A 246 6.64 12.19 -10.00
C PRO A 246 7.33 13.51 -10.37
N LEU A 247 8.42 13.46 -11.12
CA LEU A 247 9.11 14.67 -11.59
C LEU A 247 8.18 15.56 -12.43
N LEU A 248 7.53 14.98 -13.43
CA LEU A 248 6.62 15.71 -14.33
C LEU A 248 5.42 16.30 -13.56
N LEU A 249 4.83 15.53 -12.62
CA LEU A 249 3.74 16.02 -11.77
C LEU A 249 4.18 17.20 -10.90
N ASN A 250 5.35 17.13 -10.27
CA ASN A 250 5.89 18.23 -9.46
C ASN A 250 6.24 19.47 -10.31
N LEU A 251 6.75 19.29 -11.50
CA LEU A 251 7.00 20.40 -12.43
C LEU A 251 5.69 21.06 -12.91
N ARG A 252 4.64 20.28 -13.09
CA ARG A 252 3.33 20.73 -13.51
C ARG A 252 2.59 21.49 -12.41
N HIS A 253 2.44 20.85 -11.24
CA HIS A 253 1.58 21.36 -10.18
C HIS A 253 2.26 22.39 -9.27
N ARG A 254 3.58 22.33 -9.09
CA ARG A 254 4.43 23.28 -8.33
C ARG A 254 3.81 23.67 -6.99
N LEU A 255 3.59 22.67 -6.14
CA LEU A 255 2.94 22.86 -4.84
C LEU A 255 3.80 23.71 -3.91
N VAL A 256 3.13 24.62 -3.18
CA VAL A 256 3.72 25.42 -2.09
C VAL A 256 2.79 25.44 -0.87
N VAL A 257 3.36 25.61 0.29
CA VAL A 257 2.61 25.81 1.54
C VAL A 257 1.90 27.16 1.49
N ALA A 258 0.59 27.17 1.63
CA ALA A 258 -0.22 28.38 1.72
C ALA A 258 -0.47 28.77 3.18
N GLU A 259 -0.71 27.78 4.05
CA GLU A 259 -1.07 28.01 5.45
C GLU A 259 -0.62 26.83 6.30
N VAL A 260 -0.23 27.13 7.54
CA VAL A 260 0.03 26.15 8.61
C VAL A 260 -0.77 26.58 9.82
N ARG A 261 -1.64 25.69 10.33
CA ARG A 261 -2.47 26.00 11.50
C ARG A 261 -2.48 24.85 12.52
N PRO A 262 -2.49 25.17 13.82
CA PRO A 262 -2.74 24.17 14.84
C PRO A 262 -4.21 23.73 14.83
N GLU A 263 -4.45 22.43 14.97
CA GLU A 263 -5.81 21.85 15.06
C GLU A 263 -6.11 21.29 16.47
N GLY A 264 -5.24 21.57 17.42
CA GLY A 264 -5.30 21.10 18.79
C GLY A 264 -3.92 20.71 19.32
N PRO A 265 -3.83 20.22 20.55
CA PRO A 265 -2.58 19.82 21.17
C PRO A 265 -1.85 18.75 20.35
N GLY A 266 -0.66 19.10 19.84
CA GLY A 266 0.17 18.16 19.10
C GLY A 266 -0.35 17.76 17.70
N VAL A 267 -1.24 18.57 17.09
CA VAL A 267 -1.78 18.33 15.75
C VAL A 267 -1.62 19.58 14.88
N THR A 268 -1.15 19.41 13.66
CA THR A 268 -0.95 20.52 12.71
C THR A 268 -1.58 20.19 11.36
N SER A 269 -2.36 21.13 10.82
CA SER A 269 -2.82 21.16 9.44
C SER A 269 -1.88 22.00 8.58
N VAL A 270 -1.63 21.51 7.36
CA VAL A 270 -0.91 22.23 6.31
C VAL A 270 -1.79 22.29 5.08
N VAL A 271 -2.08 23.50 4.64
CA VAL A 271 -2.77 23.74 3.37
C VAL A 271 -1.73 24.04 2.32
N VAL A 272 -1.80 23.33 1.20
CA VAL A 272 -0.93 23.54 0.05
C VAL A 272 -1.75 23.98 -1.16
N VAL A 273 -1.19 24.86 -1.95
CA VAL A 273 -1.76 25.35 -3.20
C VAL A 273 -0.79 25.12 -4.35
N GLY A 274 -1.27 25.15 -5.56
CA GLY A 274 -0.43 24.91 -6.73
C GLY A 274 -1.15 25.23 -8.03
N ARG A 275 -0.56 24.79 -9.14
CA ARG A 275 -1.13 24.97 -10.47
C ARG A 275 -1.97 23.77 -10.88
N GLU A 276 -3.04 24.00 -11.63
CA GLU A 276 -3.88 22.95 -12.25
C GLU A 276 -4.33 21.85 -11.26
N LEU A 277 -4.69 22.22 -10.02
CA LEU A 277 -5.14 21.24 -9.00
C LEU A 277 -6.50 20.62 -9.35
N ASP A 278 -7.29 21.24 -10.21
CA ASP A 278 -8.49 20.67 -10.84
C ASP A 278 -8.18 19.41 -11.66
N ARG A 279 -6.97 19.30 -12.19
CA ARG A 279 -6.48 18.14 -12.96
C ARG A 279 -5.59 17.19 -12.14
N PHE A 280 -5.46 17.42 -10.85
CA PHE A 280 -4.58 16.64 -9.98
C PHE A 280 -5.05 15.19 -9.80
N GLY A 281 -6.37 14.97 -9.86
CA GLY A 281 -6.98 13.64 -9.82
C GLY A 281 -6.96 12.94 -8.46
N ALA A 282 -6.56 13.62 -7.39
CA ALA A 282 -6.67 13.10 -6.03
C ALA A 282 -8.12 13.11 -5.55
N ARG A 283 -8.48 12.15 -4.69
CA ARG A 283 -9.80 12.02 -4.08
C ARG A 283 -9.70 12.06 -2.57
N ALA A 284 -10.80 12.43 -1.91
CA ALA A 284 -10.89 12.34 -0.47
C ALA A 284 -10.59 10.92 0.03
N GLY A 285 -9.88 10.83 1.15
CA GLY A 285 -9.46 9.56 1.75
C GLY A 285 -8.14 9.01 1.23
N GLN A 286 -7.65 9.47 0.09
CA GLN A 286 -6.32 9.10 -0.42
C GLN A 286 -5.21 9.81 0.35
N PHE A 287 -4.00 9.24 0.26
CA PHE A 287 -2.78 9.84 0.81
C PHE A 287 -1.75 10.08 -0.30
N LEU A 288 -0.79 10.96 -0.01
CA LEU A 288 0.38 11.20 -0.83
C LEU A 288 1.64 11.07 0.03
N HIS A 289 2.76 10.83 -0.61
CA HIS A 289 4.08 10.94 0.01
C HIS A 289 4.58 12.38 -0.19
N TRP A 290 4.73 13.10 0.91
CA TRP A 290 5.06 14.52 0.92
C TRP A 290 6.52 14.76 1.31
N ARG A 291 7.18 15.70 0.63
CA ARG A 291 8.49 16.24 0.99
C ARG A 291 8.39 17.76 1.02
N PHE A 292 8.71 18.34 2.17
CA PHE A 292 8.75 19.79 2.36
C PHE A 292 10.19 20.23 2.23
N LEU A 293 10.57 20.88 1.12
CA LEU A 293 11.96 21.07 0.72
C LEU A 293 12.73 22.02 1.64
N ASP A 294 12.02 22.93 2.32
CA ASP A 294 12.63 23.91 3.21
C ASP A 294 12.60 23.46 4.71
N ALA A 295 12.16 22.21 4.97
CA ALA A 295 12.12 21.67 6.33
C ALA A 295 13.33 20.74 6.61
N PRO A 296 13.73 20.60 7.88
CA PRO A 296 14.69 19.57 8.28
C PRO A 296 14.22 18.18 7.86
N GLY A 297 15.10 17.39 7.27
CA GLY A 297 14.75 16.05 6.77
C GLY A 297 13.97 16.05 5.45
N TRP A 298 14.08 17.11 4.64
CA TRP A 298 13.40 17.30 3.34
C TRP A 298 13.55 16.13 2.37
N SER A 299 14.61 15.36 2.46
CA SER A 299 14.84 14.18 1.60
C SER A 299 13.90 13.01 1.92
N ARG A 300 13.25 13.02 3.10
CA ARG A 300 12.30 11.99 3.52
C ARG A 300 10.92 12.29 3.00
N ALA A 301 10.29 11.28 2.42
CA ALA A 301 8.87 11.35 2.06
C ALA A 301 8.03 10.83 3.23
N HIS A 302 7.02 11.60 3.61
CA HIS A 302 6.09 11.23 4.68
C HIS A 302 4.70 10.97 4.09
N PRO A 303 4.07 9.83 4.38
CA PRO A 303 2.71 9.54 3.94
C PRO A 303 1.72 10.32 4.82
N TYR A 304 0.99 11.26 4.24
CA TYR A 304 -0.11 11.94 4.91
C TYR A 304 -1.36 11.87 4.04
N SER A 305 -2.47 11.48 4.66
CA SER A 305 -3.79 11.48 4.03
C SER A 305 -4.32 12.90 3.87
N LEU A 306 -5.10 13.10 2.82
CA LEU A 306 -5.84 14.34 2.64
C LEU A 306 -6.89 14.46 3.77
N SER A 307 -6.92 15.59 4.44
CA SER A 307 -7.85 15.91 5.53
C SER A 307 -9.00 16.81 5.09
N ALA A 308 -9.04 17.19 3.82
CA ALA A 308 -10.16 17.85 3.16
C ALA A 308 -10.35 17.23 1.77
N ALA A 309 -11.58 17.23 1.27
CA ALA A 309 -11.84 16.87 -0.11
C ALA A 309 -11.12 17.85 -1.05
N PRO A 310 -10.42 17.37 -2.10
CA PRO A 310 -9.80 18.25 -3.08
C PRO A 310 -10.85 19.13 -3.76
N ASP A 311 -10.66 20.46 -3.71
CA ASP A 311 -11.57 21.46 -4.28
C ASP A 311 -11.10 22.02 -5.63
N GLY A 312 -10.01 21.47 -6.17
CA GLY A 312 -9.35 21.94 -7.38
C GLY A 312 -8.48 23.20 -7.19
N ARG A 313 -8.40 23.73 -5.96
CA ARG A 313 -7.64 24.96 -5.62
C ARG A 313 -6.58 24.70 -4.55
N SER A 314 -6.88 23.82 -3.62
CA SER A 314 -6.04 23.50 -2.47
C SER A 314 -6.08 22.02 -2.13
N LEU A 315 -5.06 21.57 -1.41
CA LEU A 315 -5.01 20.27 -0.74
C LEU A 315 -4.67 20.51 0.72
N ARG A 316 -5.29 19.76 1.63
CA ARG A 316 -5.01 19.86 3.06
C ARG A 316 -4.57 18.49 3.59
N ILE A 317 -3.49 18.53 4.38
CA ILE A 317 -3.06 17.40 5.21
C ILE A 317 -3.09 17.82 6.67
N THR A 318 -3.27 16.84 7.55
CA THR A 318 -3.23 17.07 9.00
C THR A 318 -2.53 15.90 9.66
N ALA A 319 -1.57 16.19 10.53
CA ALA A 319 -0.75 15.18 11.18
C ALA A 319 -0.60 15.42 12.67
N ALA A 320 -0.62 14.34 13.45
CA ALA A 320 -0.23 14.34 14.85
C ALA A 320 1.30 14.31 14.98
N HIS A 321 1.84 14.99 15.97
CA HIS A 321 3.27 15.08 16.24
C HIS A 321 3.78 13.80 16.93
N VAL A 322 3.95 12.73 16.16
CA VAL A 322 4.41 11.41 16.67
C VAL A 322 5.89 11.14 16.40
N GLY A 323 6.54 12.00 15.62
CA GLY A 323 7.96 11.88 15.27
C GLY A 323 8.50 13.16 14.66
N ASP A 324 9.82 13.19 14.35
CA ASP A 324 10.52 14.38 13.87
C ASP A 324 9.87 15.01 12.63
N GLY A 325 9.51 14.17 11.64
CA GLY A 325 8.92 14.65 10.39
C GLY A 325 7.55 15.29 10.56
N SER A 326 6.66 14.71 11.39
CA SER A 326 5.35 15.29 11.67
C SER A 326 5.44 16.52 12.59
N SER A 327 6.39 16.53 13.53
CA SER A 327 6.65 17.68 14.39
C SER A 327 7.23 18.87 13.64
N ALA A 328 7.99 18.63 12.56
CA ALA A 328 8.55 19.68 11.71
C ALA A 328 7.48 20.46 10.93
N LEU A 329 6.27 19.88 10.72
CA LEU A 329 5.19 20.55 9.99
C LEU A 329 4.79 21.90 10.61
N ARG A 330 4.86 22.02 11.96
CA ARG A 330 4.51 23.25 12.67
C ARG A 330 5.45 24.44 12.35
N SER A 331 6.67 24.16 11.89
CA SER A 331 7.71 25.17 11.59
C SER A 331 7.80 25.50 10.10
N LEU A 332 6.94 24.93 9.25
CA LEU A 332 6.91 25.24 7.85
C LEU A 332 6.54 26.71 7.62
N ARG A 333 7.22 27.33 6.66
CA ARG A 333 6.94 28.70 6.26
C ARG A 333 5.96 28.72 5.09
N LYS A 334 5.19 29.78 5.00
CA LYS A 334 4.40 30.08 3.80
C LYS A 334 5.34 30.14 2.58
N GLU A 335 4.87 29.64 1.44
CA GLU A 335 5.61 29.54 0.19
C GLU A 335 6.73 28.49 0.18
N SER A 336 6.93 27.73 1.28
CA SER A 336 7.82 26.56 1.27
C SER A 336 7.41 25.59 0.15
N ARG A 337 8.39 25.18 -0.66
CA ARG A 337 8.15 24.27 -1.80
C ARG A 337 7.86 22.86 -1.30
N VAL A 338 6.88 22.24 -1.97
CA VAL A 338 6.41 20.91 -1.62
C VAL A 338 6.56 19.99 -2.82
N HIS A 339 7.27 18.88 -2.65
CA HIS A 339 7.27 17.78 -3.59
C HIS A 339 6.36 16.66 -3.09
N PHE A 340 5.75 15.94 -4.02
CA PHE A 340 4.84 14.86 -3.70
C PHE A 340 4.97 13.69 -4.67
N GLU A 341 4.52 12.53 -4.22
CA GLU A 341 4.30 11.35 -5.04
C GLU A 341 2.90 10.81 -4.72
N GLY A 342 2.18 10.35 -5.72
CA GLY A 342 0.79 9.86 -5.58
C GLY A 342 -0.15 10.54 -6.57
N PRO A 343 -1.48 10.50 -6.32
CA PRO A 343 -2.15 10.01 -5.10
C PRO A 343 -2.15 8.49 -4.97
N TYR A 344 -2.13 8.00 -3.73
CA TYR A 344 -2.14 6.60 -3.34
C TYR A 344 -3.32 6.29 -2.40
N GLY A 345 -3.52 5.00 -2.10
CA GLY A 345 -4.58 4.54 -1.22
C GLY A 345 -5.85 4.15 -1.95
N ARG A 346 -6.55 3.18 -1.36
CA ARG A 346 -7.82 2.67 -1.90
C ARG A 346 -9.04 3.24 -1.19
N LEU A 347 -8.82 3.95 -0.09
CA LEU A 347 -9.90 4.48 0.73
C LEU A 347 -10.44 5.79 0.12
N HIS A 348 -11.40 5.68 -0.80
CA HIS A 348 -12.05 6.83 -1.44
C HIS A 348 -13.51 6.50 -1.79
N ALA A 349 -14.33 7.50 -2.03
CA ALA A 349 -15.76 7.35 -2.28
C ALA A 349 -16.11 6.38 -3.44
N GLY A 350 -15.19 6.20 -4.40
CA GLY A 350 -15.40 5.36 -5.58
C GLY A 350 -15.30 3.84 -5.34
N ILE A 351 -14.82 3.38 -4.17
CA ILE A 351 -14.74 1.94 -3.89
C ILE A 351 -16.05 1.36 -3.38
N ARG A 352 -16.95 2.21 -2.86
CA ARG A 352 -18.21 1.78 -2.27
C ARG A 352 -19.14 1.16 -3.31
N ARG A 353 -19.84 0.14 -2.90
CA ARG A 353 -20.91 -0.52 -3.67
C ARG A 353 -22.29 -0.27 -3.07
N ARG A 354 -22.35 0.27 -1.84
CA ARG A 354 -23.58 0.56 -1.09
C ARG A 354 -23.77 2.06 -0.95
N GLN A 355 -25.03 2.49 -0.81
CA GLN A 355 -25.34 3.90 -0.60
C GLN A 355 -24.99 4.32 0.83
N LYS A 356 -25.42 3.52 1.82
CA LYS A 356 -25.15 3.77 3.23
C LYS A 356 -23.69 3.47 3.58
N VAL A 357 -23.05 4.36 4.32
CA VAL A 357 -21.64 4.27 4.68
C VAL A 357 -21.46 4.42 6.18
N LEU A 358 -20.62 3.59 6.76
CA LEU A 358 -20.08 3.76 8.11
C LEU A 358 -18.60 4.13 7.99
N LEU A 359 -18.26 5.32 8.45
CA LEU A 359 -16.88 5.78 8.62
C LEU A 359 -16.46 5.51 10.06
N MET A 360 -15.33 4.85 10.26
CA MET A 360 -14.79 4.61 11.61
C MET A 360 -13.35 5.14 11.72
N ALA A 361 -13.13 5.98 12.70
CA ALA A 361 -11.84 6.63 12.93
C ALA A 361 -11.34 6.43 14.36
N SER A 362 -10.02 6.28 14.51
CA SER A 362 -9.35 6.35 15.81
C SER A 362 -8.22 7.38 15.80
N GLY A 363 -8.28 8.33 16.74
CA GLY A 363 -7.28 9.40 16.84
C GLY A 363 -7.12 10.17 15.54
N ILE A 364 -5.88 10.32 15.04
CA ILE A 364 -5.60 11.06 13.81
C ILE A 364 -6.13 10.35 12.54
N GLY A 365 -6.61 9.10 12.63
CA GLY A 365 -7.34 8.41 11.58
C GLY A 365 -8.63 9.13 11.14
N VAL A 366 -9.05 10.14 11.85
CA VAL A 366 -10.15 11.02 11.46
C VAL A 366 -9.85 11.84 10.21
N THR A 367 -8.59 12.05 9.86
CA THR A 367 -8.19 12.91 8.73
C THR A 367 -8.80 12.46 7.40
N PRO A 368 -8.60 11.21 6.90
CA PRO A 368 -9.26 10.75 5.69
C PRO A 368 -10.78 10.63 5.85
N MET A 369 -11.28 10.34 7.05
CA MET A 369 -12.73 10.22 7.30
C MET A 369 -13.44 11.57 7.20
N ARG A 370 -12.81 12.65 7.68
CA ARG A 370 -13.32 14.01 7.52
C ARG A 370 -13.39 14.41 6.05
N ALA A 371 -12.33 14.10 5.27
CA ALA A 371 -12.32 14.36 3.83
C ALA A 371 -13.41 13.56 3.12
N LEU A 372 -13.60 12.28 3.45
CA LEU A 372 -14.66 11.43 2.91
C LEU A 372 -16.06 11.93 3.29
N LEU A 373 -16.25 12.40 4.53
CA LEU A 373 -17.51 12.98 4.98
C LEU A 373 -17.88 14.21 4.14
N GLU A 374 -16.91 14.95 3.63
CA GLU A 374 -17.09 16.10 2.75
C GLU A 374 -17.41 15.71 1.30
N GLU A 375 -16.81 14.62 0.77
CA GLU A 375 -16.98 14.19 -0.63
C GLU A 375 -18.19 13.28 -0.85
N LEU A 376 -18.54 12.44 0.13
CA LEU A 376 -19.59 11.44 -0.02
C LEU A 376 -20.94 12.10 -0.32
N PRO A 377 -21.69 11.61 -1.35
CA PRO A 377 -23.05 12.04 -1.58
C PRO A 377 -23.97 11.57 -0.43
N GLN A 378 -24.86 12.41 0.02
CA GLN A 378 -25.57 12.19 1.27
C GLN A 378 -27.07 12.45 1.15
N GLY A 379 -27.83 11.52 1.74
CA GLY A 379 -29.18 11.74 2.23
C GLY A 379 -29.16 11.61 3.76
N PRO A 380 -30.22 12.07 4.46
CA PRO A 380 -30.30 11.93 5.91
C PRO A 380 -30.10 10.49 6.37
N GLY A 381 -29.08 10.27 7.24
CA GLY A 381 -28.75 8.94 7.76
C GLY A 381 -27.90 8.03 6.84
N ASP A 382 -27.59 8.47 5.61
CA ASP A 382 -26.75 7.68 4.70
C ASP A 382 -25.32 7.50 5.24
N VAL A 383 -24.74 8.51 5.89
CA VAL A 383 -23.39 8.47 6.42
C VAL A 383 -23.38 8.61 7.94
N VAL A 384 -22.72 7.66 8.59
CA VAL A 384 -22.42 7.70 10.04
C VAL A 384 -20.91 7.69 10.21
N LEU A 385 -20.37 8.63 11.00
CA LEU A 385 -18.99 8.64 11.44
C LEU A 385 -18.92 8.26 12.92
N VAL A 386 -18.23 7.19 13.25
CA VAL A 386 -17.88 6.81 14.62
C VAL A 386 -16.42 7.19 14.87
N TYR A 387 -16.20 8.17 15.75
CA TYR A 387 -14.88 8.72 16.05
C TYR A 387 -14.41 8.37 17.45
N ARG A 388 -13.43 7.47 17.54
CA ARG A 388 -12.84 7.00 18.79
C ARG A 388 -11.66 7.89 19.20
N VAL A 389 -11.75 8.50 20.40
CA VAL A 389 -10.71 9.35 20.99
C VAL A 389 -10.42 8.93 22.43
N HIS A 390 -9.22 9.23 22.94
CA HIS A 390 -8.88 8.93 24.33
C HIS A 390 -9.62 9.84 25.31
N SER A 391 -9.79 11.12 24.93
CA SER A 391 -10.51 12.13 25.72
C SER A 391 -11.09 13.19 24.78
N LEU A 392 -12.06 13.97 25.24
CA LEU A 392 -12.74 14.97 24.41
C LEU A 392 -11.83 16.12 23.98
N ASP A 393 -10.84 16.48 24.78
CA ASP A 393 -9.82 17.49 24.44
C ASP A 393 -8.89 17.07 23.28
N GLN A 394 -8.89 15.77 22.92
CA GLN A 394 -8.14 15.25 21.78
C GLN A 394 -8.98 15.12 20.51
N VAL A 395 -10.20 15.63 20.51
CA VAL A 395 -11.03 15.67 19.30
C VAL A 395 -10.42 16.65 18.30
N VAL A 396 -10.03 16.13 17.13
CA VAL A 396 -9.54 16.94 16.01
C VAL A 396 -10.73 17.25 15.10
N PHE A 397 -10.82 18.47 14.60
CA PHE A 397 -11.88 18.95 13.71
C PHE A 397 -13.29 18.98 14.33
N GLY A 398 -13.45 19.13 15.66
CA GLY A 398 -14.77 19.06 16.31
C GLY A 398 -15.82 19.95 15.65
N ASP A 399 -15.52 21.24 15.47
CA ASP A 399 -16.41 22.22 14.85
C ASP A 399 -16.66 21.92 13.35
N GLU A 400 -15.62 21.53 12.60
CA GLU A 400 -15.75 21.17 11.19
C GLU A 400 -16.61 19.91 11.00
N LEU A 401 -16.44 18.89 11.84
CA LEU A 401 -17.23 17.66 11.78
C LEU A 401 -18.70 17.96 12.13
N SER A 402 -18.94 18.84 13.08
CA SER A 402 -20.28 19.29 13.45
C SER A 402 -20.96 20.05 12.30
N ALA A 403 -20.25 20.98 11.67
CA ALA A 403 -20.76 21.73 10.53
C ALA A 403 -21.02 20.83 9.32
N LEU A 404 -20.11 19.86 9.03
CA LEU A 404 -20.30 18.88 7.97
C LEU A 404 -21.49 17.96 8.26
N ALA A 405 -21.66 17.49 9.50
CA ALA A 405 -22.79 16.66 9.90
C ALA A 405 -24.11 17.37 9.62
N GLN A 406 -24.23 18.64 10.05
CA GLN A 406 -25.45 19.45 9.85
C GLN A 406 -25.72 19.73 8.37
N SER A 407 -24.69 20.21 7.65
CA SER A 407 -24.85 20.61 6.23
C SER A 407 -25.12 19.42 5.29
N ARG A 408 -24.69 18.23 5.68
CA ARG A 408 -24.74 17.04 4.85
C ARG A 408 -25.76 15.98 5.32
N GLY A 409 -26.42 16.19 6.47
CA GLY A 409 -27.35 15.21 7.05
C GLY A 409 -26.67 13.93 7.55
N ALA A 410 -25.39 14.01 7.88
CA ALA A 410 -24.63 12.89 8.43
C ALA A 410 -24.74 12.85 9.96
N THR A 411 -24.51 11.68 10.55
CA THR A 411 -24.42 11.50 12.00
C THR A 411 -22.96 11.33 12.42
N VAL A 412 -22.51 12.11 13.39
CA VAL A 412 -21.16 11.98 13.98
C VAL A 412 -21.30 11.54 15.44
N LEU A 413 -20.74 10.38 15.75
CA LEU A 413 -20.74 9.77 17.07
C LEU A 413 -19.30 9.77 17.61
N THR A 414 -19.02 10.63 18.58
CA THR A 414 -17.73 10.65 19.28
C THR A 414 -17.76 9.70 20.46
N VAL A 415 -16.79 8.77 20.51
CA VAL A 415 -16.65 7.74 21.55
C VAL A 415 -15.38 8.03 22.35
N PRO A 416 -15.44 8.85 23.41
CA PRO A 416 -14.29 9.21 24.24
C PRO A 416 -14.02 8.16 25.32
N GLY A 417 -12.81 8.17 25.85
CA GLY A 417 -12.43 7.43 27.05
C GLY A 417 -11.12 6.64 26.89
N PRO A 418 -10.50 6.23 28.00
CA PRO A 418 -9.29 5.43 27.98
C PRO A 418 -9.56 4.05 27.35
N ARG A 419 -8.47 3.41 26.88
CA ARG A 419 -8.55 2.08 26.29
C ARG A 419 -8.94 1.04 27.36
N LEU A 420 -9.87 0.15 27.01
CA LEU A 420 -10.23 -1.00 27.84
C LEU A 420 -9.00 -1.89 28.09
N ARG A 421 -8.71 -2.22 29.34
CA ARG A 421 -7.53 -2.99 29.76
C ARG A 421 -7.84 -4.45 30.09
N THR A 422 -9.11 -4.76 30.37
CA THR A 422 -9.54 -6.09 30.82
C THR A 422 -9.59 -7.13 29.69
N ARG A 423 -9.77 -6.67 28.45
CA ARG A 423 -9.75 -7.49 27.22
C ARG A 423 -9.34 -6.66 26.02
N ALA A 424 -8.96 -7.32 24.93
CA ALA A 424 -8.79 -6.65 23.64
C ALA A 424 -10.16 -6.18 23.12
N SER A 425 -10.29 -4.86 22.89
CA SER A 425 -11.54 -4.22 22.46
C SER A 425 -11.24 -2.91 21.76
N TRP A 426 -12.11 -2.52 20.81
CA TRP A 426 -12.08 -1.19 20.23
C TRP A 426 -12.79 -0.14 21.11
N LEU A 427 -13.52 -0.58 22.12
CA LEU A 427 -14.32 0.25 23.02
C LEU A 427 -13.48 0.95 24.07
N PRO A 428 -13.99 2.06 24.65
CA PRO A 428 -13.44 2.66 25.85
C PRO A 428 -13.82 1.88 27.11
N GLU A 429 -13.11 2.16 28.20
CA GLU A 429 -13.28 1.48 29.50
C GLU A 429 -14.71 1.55 30.03
N GLN A 430 -15.37 2.71 29.89
CA GLN A 430 -16.74 2.91 30.35
C GLN A 430 -17.79 2.11 29.56
N ALA A 431 -17.46 1.63 28.37
CA ALA A 431 -18.30 0.77 27.56
C ALA A 431 -17.88 -0.72 27.66
N GLY A 432 -16.99 -1.07 28.59
CA GLY A 432 -16.43 -2.42 28.74
C GLY A 432 -17.43 -3.51 29.09
N HIS A 433 -18.61 -3.15 29.53
CA HIS A 433 -19.73 -4.08 29.80
C HIS A 433 -20.39 -4.61 28.50
N LEU A 434 -20.18 -3.94 27.36
CA LEU A 434 -20.70 -4.37 26.07
C LEU A 434 -19.66 -5.24 25.33
N SER A 435 -20.13 -6.19 24.53
CA SER A 435 -19.26 -6.81 23.52
C SER A 435 -19.03 -5.84 22.37
N ASP A 436 -17.92 -6.03 21.64
CA ASP A 436 -17.55 -5.18 20.53
C ASP A 436 -18.62 -5.12 19.42
N VAL A 437 -19.27 -6.24 19.13
CA VAL A 437 -20.33 -6.35 18.15
C VAL A 437 -21.64 -5.75 18.68
N ALA A 438 -21.96 -5.94 19.97
CA ALA A 438 -23.19 -5.38 20.56
C ALA A 438 -23.12 -3.84 20.56
N ALA A 439 -21.96 -3.28 20.90
CA ALA A 439 -21.73 -1.85 20.84
C ALA A 439 -21.84 -1.29 19.41
N LEU A 440 -21.28 -2.00 18.43
CA LEU A 440 -21.33 -1.59 17.02
C LEU A 440 -22.77 -1.59 16.50
N ARG A 441 -23.56 -2.63 16.80
CA ARG A 441 -25.00 -2.70 16.44
C ARG A 441 -25.85 -1.67 17.20
N HIS A 442 -25.47 -1.34 18.42
CA HIS A 442 -26.17 -0.30 19.17
C HIS A 442 -25.94 1.10 18.58
N LEU A 443 -24.69 1.43 18.22
CA LEU A 443 -24.33 2.70 17.58
C LEU A 443 -24.85 2.81 16.14
N VAL A 444 -24.86 1.70 15.42
CA VAL A 444 -25.23 1.62 13.99
C VAL A 444 -26.06 0.37 13.77
N PRO A 445 -27.38 0.40 14.04
CA PRO A 445 -28.25 -0.78 13.97
C PRO A 445 -28.28 -1.48 12.61
N ASP A 446 -28.12 -0.72 11.53
CA ASP A 446 -28.08 -1.19 10.15
C ASP A 446 -26.66 -1.42 9.60
N VAL A 447 -25.68 -1.65 10.48
CA VAL A 447 -24.26 -1.81 10.08
C VAL A 447 -24.05 -2.89 9.02
N ALA A 448 -24.80 -3.98 9.05
CA ALA A 448 -24.71 -5.06 8.08
C ALA A 448 -25.07 -4.64 6.64
N GLU A 449 -25.80 -3.52 6.47
CA GLU A 449 -26.19 -2.96 5.18
C GLU A 449 -25.25 -1.86 4.68
N ARG A 450 -24.25 -1.47 5.48
CA ARG A 450 -23.36 -0.34 5.19
C ARG A 450 -22.06 -0.77 4.53
N GLU A 451 -21.51 0.11 3.72
CA GLU A 451 -20.09 0.09 3.37
C GLU A 451 -19.29 0.61 4.55
N VAL A 452 -18.29 -0.13 5.02
CA VAL A 452 -17.52 0.20 6.22
C VAL A 452 -16.12 0.63 5.82
N LEU A 453 -15.76 1.88 6.12
CA LEU A 453 -14.43 2.45 5.84
C LEU A 453 -13.75 2.80 7.16
N LEU A 454 -12.53 2.29 7.36
CA LEU A 454 -11.81 2.31 8.62
C LEU A 454 -10.46 2.99 8.47
N CYS A 455 -10.11 3.88 9.40
CA CYS A 455 -8.76 4.40 9.50
C CYS A 455 -8.31 4.57 10.96
N GLY A 456 -7.12 4.05 11.27
CA GLY A 456 -6.54 4.10 12.62
C GLY A 456 -5.30 3.23 12.75
N ASN A 457 -4.86 2.98 13.98
CA ASN A 457 -3.76 2.04 14.22
C ASN A 457 -4.21 0.59 13.95
N ALA A 458 -3.26 -0.26 13.53
CA ALA A 458 -3.55 -1.62 13.10
C ALA A 458 -4.31 -2.45 14.16
N GLN A 459 -3.90 -2.37 15.41
CA GLN A 459 -4.51 -3.14 16.50
C GLN A 459 -6.00 -2.80 16.72
N TRP A 460 -6.35 -1.51 16.63
CA TRP A 460 -7.72 -1.05 16.77
C TRP A 460 -8.56 -1.41 15.54
N THR A 461 -8.02 -1.21 14.34
CA THR A 461 -8.71 -1.55 13.09
C THR A 461 -9.01 -3.04 12.98
N ASP A 462 -8.08 -3.92 13.39
CA ASP A 462 -8.31 -5.37 13.40
C ASP A 462 -9.49 -5.77 14.29
N LEU A 463 -9.62 -5.14 15.47
CA LEU A 463 -10.76 -5.38 16.38
C LEU A 463 -12.08 -4.89 15.80
N VAL A 464 -12.08 -3.73 15.14
CA VAL A 464 -13.28 -3.21 14.47
C VAL A 464 -13.68 -4.08 13.28
N VAL A 465 -12.72 -4.55 12.49
CA VAL A 465 -12.96 -5.49 11.38
C VAL A 465 -13.60 -6.78 11.90
N ALA A 466 -13.07 -7.35 12.98
CA ALA A 466 -13.66 -8.53 13.60
C ALA A 466 -15.11 -8.29 14.06
N ALA A 467 -15.37 -7.15 14.72
CA ALA A 467 -16.71 -6.78 15.16
C ALA A 467 -17.69 -6.54 13.98
N ALA A 468 -17.21 -5.92 12.89
CA ALA A 468 -18.02 -5.68 11.69
C ALA A 468 -18.42 -6.99 11.00
N ARG A 469 -17.47 -7.94 10.88
CA ARG A 469 -17.74 -9.29 10.35
C ARG A 469 -18.76 -10.04 11.20
N GLU A 470 -18.58 -10.04 12.50
CA GLU A 470 -19.52 -10.66 13.45
C GLU A 470 -20.90 -9.97 13.43
N ALA A 471 -20.94 -8.67 13.13
CA ALA A 471 -22.16 -7.92 12.92
C ALA A 471 -22.87 -8.24 11.59
N GLY A 472 -22.23 -9.01 10.69
CA GLY A 472 -22.80 -9.45 9.41
C GLY A 472 -22.36 -8.61 8.20
N VAL A 473 -21.31 -7.80 8.30
CA VAL A 473 -20.74 -7.07 7.16
C VAL A 473 -19.86 -8.01 6.34
N PRO A 474 -20.12 -8.25 5.05
CA PRO A 474 -19.25 -9.04 4.17
C PRO A 474 -17.87 -8.37 3.98
N ASP A 475 -16.82 -9.19 3.81
CA ASP A 475 -15.44 -8.71 3.69
C ASP A 475 -15.22 -7.73 2.53
N GLU A 476 -15.92 -7.90 1.41
CA GLU A 476 -15.86 -7.01 0.26
C GLU A 476 -16.42 -5.60 0.52
N HIS A 477 -17.13 -5.40 1.63
CA HIS A 477 -17.68 -4.12 2.08
C HIS A 477 -16.90 -3.51 3.26
N VAL A 478 -15.77 -4.11 3.65
CA VAL A 478 -14.89 -3.60 4.71
C VAL A 478 -13.57 -3.13 4.12
N HIS A 479 -13.31 -1.83 4.23
CA HIS A 479 -12.12 -1.19 3.65
C HIS A 479 -11.29 -0.54 4.75
N VAL A 480 -10.02 -0.91 4.84
CA VAL A 480 -9.12 -0.48 5.92
C VAL A 480 -7.93 0.26 5.34
N GLU A 481 -7.59 1.37 5.96
CA GLU A 481 -6.30 2.06 5.78
C GLU A 481 -5.59 2.09 7.13
N HIS A 482 -4.39 1.51 7.20
CA HIS A 482 -3.58 1.51 8.41
C HIS A 482 -2.63 2.69 8.41
N PHE A 483 -2.58 3.44 9.51
CA PHE A 483 -1.45 4.32 9.75
C PHE A 483 -0.28 3.52 10.33
N ALA A 484 0.77 3.34 9.53
CA ALA A 484 2.04 2.83 9.99
C ALA A 484 2.82 3.99 10.65
N TYR A 485 3.02 3.89 11.97
CA TYR A 485 3.89 4.77 12.75
C TYR A 485 5.33 4.24 12.77
#